data_650a986da0cf0b42ed7034c5a1f7805d
#
_entry.id   650a986da0cf0b42ed7034c5a1f7805d
#
_cell.length_a   1.000
_cell.length_b   1.000
_cell.length_c   1.000
_cell.angle_alpha   90.00
_cell.angle_beta   90.00
_cell.angle_gamma   90.00
#
_symmetry.space_group_name_H-M   'P 1'
#
loop_
_entity.id
_entity.type
_entity.pdbx_description
1 polymer ?
#
loop_
_entity_poly.entity_id
_entity_poly.type
_entity_poly.pdbx_seq_one_letter_code
_entity_poly.pdbx_strand_id
1 'polypeptide(L)'
;QQFSLYPDLTVMENLTFYARIYGIPRRNRRARIEEVIAGAGIQDYRKRLAGQLSGGWKQRLALACALVHRPRLMFLDEPTAGIDPVARRELWNLLFDLSGQGVTFFVTTHYMDEAERCSHVGYIYFSKLIVCGTPNELKQLDEISPPGTARLEVRCPRLPSAMRILAEKPYVDDVTIFADSLHVLAEQGSEHRISADLEAAGYPQTQVIPIPPTLEDVFVTLTQRRKAV
;
A
#
# COMPACT_ATOMS: atom_id res chain seq x y z
N GLN A 1 -7.23 -10.30 -12.52
CA GLN A 1 -7.00 -10.83 -11.14
C GLN A 1 -7.65 -12.19 -10.99
N GLN A 2 -7.08 -13.21 -11.56
CA GLN A 2 -7.54 -14.57 -11.37
C GLN A 2 -6.51 -15.30 -10.50
N PHE A 3 -6.98 -15.88 -9.39
CA PHE A 3 -6.14 -16.78 -8.61
C PHE A 3 -5.75 -17.98 -9.50
N SER A 4 -4.47 -18.34 -9.53
CA SER A 4 -3.98 -19.55 -10.20
C SER A 4 -4.39 -20.82 -9.44
N LEU A 5 -5.63 -20.84 -8.90
CA LEU A 5 -6.19 -21.94 -8.15
C LEU A 5 -7.19 -22.72 -9.01
N TYR A 6 -7.27 -24.01 -8.78
CA TYR A 6 -8.30 -24.86 -9.37
C TYR A 6 -9.55 -24.84 -8.47
N PRO A 7 -10.64 -24.16 -8.86
CA PRO A 7 -11.81 -23.95 -8.01
C PRO A 7 -12.53 -25.24 -7.64
N ASP A 8 -12.46 -26.25 -8.50
CA ASP A 8 -13.08 -27.56 -8.34
C ASP A 8 -12.23 -28.54 -7.53
N LEU A 9 -11.02 -28.15 -7.14
CA LEU A 9 -10.17 -28.90 -6.24
C LEU A 9 -10.27 -28.35 -4.81
N THR A 10 -10.13 -29.25 -3.85
CA THR A 10 -10.02 -28.87 -2.45
C THR A 10 -8.70 -28.13 -2.17
N VAL A 11 -8.59 -27.49 -1.00
CA VAL A 11 -7.34 -26.89 -0.51
C VAL A 11 -6.18 -27.91 -0.56
N MET A 12 -6.40 -29.13 -0.05
CA MET A 12 -5.38 -30.20 -0.07
C MET A 12 -5.00 -30.63 -1.48
N GLU A 13 -5.94 -30.72 -2.39
CA GLU A 13 -5.68 -31.12 -3.78
C GLU A 13 -4.92 -30.03 -4.53
N ASN A 14 -5.28 -28.74 -4.36
CA ASN A 14 -4.50 -27.63 -4.90
C ASN A 14 -3.04 -27.68 -4.42
N LEU A 15 -2.80 -27.78 -3.13
CA LEU A 15 -1.45 -27.86 -2.57
C LEU A 15 -0.69 -29.10 -3.06
N THR A 16 -1.39 -30.24 -3.17
CA THR A 16 -0.78 -31.48 -3.69
C THR A 16 -0.40 -31.32 -5.17
N PHE A 17 -1.25 -30.67 -5.95
CA PHE A 17 -1.00 -30.38 -7.36
C PHE A 17 0.27 -29.51 -7.51
N TYR A 18 0.34 -28.37 -6.80
CA TYR A 18 1.50 -27.49 -6.86
C TYR A 18 2.77 -28.16 -6.31
N ALA A 19 2.67 -28.93 -5.23
CA ALA A 19 3.80 -29.68 -4.72
C ALA A 19 4.36 -30.72 -5.73
N ARG A 20 3.50 -31.24 -6.61
CA ARG A 20 3.94 -32.11 -7.72
C ARG A 20 4.62 -31.32 -8.84
N ILE A 21 4.01 -30.21 -9.28
CA ILE A 21 4.58 -29.35 -10.32
C ILE A 21 5.96 -28.86 -9.93
N TYR A 22 6.13 -28.40 -8.69
CA TYR A 22 7.43 -27.93 -8.19
C TYR A 22 8.39 -29.06 -7.81
N GLY A 23 8.10 -30.32 -8.17
CA GLY A 23 9.01 -31.44 -8.03
C GLY A 23 9.28 -31.87 -6.59
N ILE A 24 8.41 -31.54 -5.62
CA ILE A 24 8.59 -31.99 -4.24
C ILE A 24 8.55 -33.53 -4.18
N PRO A 25 9.61 -34.20 -3.66
CA PRO A 25 9.67 -35.66 -3.59
C PRO A 25 8.48 -36.22 -2.79
N ARG A 26 7.92 -37.34 -3.24
CA ARG A 26 6.74 -37.97 -2.64
C ARG A 26 6.88 -38.17 -1.11
N ARG A 27 8.08 -38.56 -0.67
CA ARG A 27 8.39 -38.77 0.77
C ARG A 27 8.28 -37.50 1.62
N ASN A 28 8.56 -36.31 1.03
CA ASN A 28 8.59 -35.03 1.74
C ASN A 28 7.30 -34.22 1.54
N ARG A 29 6.47 -34.60 0.56
CA ARG A 29 5.32 -33.79 0.11
C ARG A 29 4.31 -33.55 1.20
N ARG A 30 3.93 -34.62 1.93
CA ARG A 30 2.94 -34.52 3.02
C ARG A 30 3.40 -33.55 4.12
N ALA A 31 4.62 -33.73 4.61
CA ALA A 31 5.18 -32.85 5.64
C ALA A 31 5.25 -31.40 5.17
N ARG A 32 5.65 -31.17 3.91
CA ARG A 32 5.74 -29.83 3.35
C ARG A 32 4.37 -29.16 3.18
N ILE A 33 3.37 -29.90 2.75
CA ILE A 33 1.99 -29.40 2.66
C ILE A 33 1.46 -29.03 4.04
N GLU A 34 1.68 -29.86 5.06
CA GLU A 34 1.27 -29.56 6.43
C GLU A 34 1.94 -28.27 6.96
N GLU A 35 3.22 -28.08 6.66
CA GLU A 35 3.98 -26.89 7.05
C GLU A 35 3.37 -25.62 6.43
N VAL A 36 3.06 -25.63 5.12
CA VAL A 36 2.48 -24.43 4.47
C VAL A 36 1.01 -24.18 4.86
N ILE A 37 0.25 -25.24 5.14
CA ILE A 37 -1.11 -25.12 5.68
C ILE A 37 -1.09 -24.43 7.04
N ALA A 38 -0.17 -24.86 7.92
CA ALA A 38 0.00 -24.28 9.25
C ALA A 38 0.44 -22.81 9.15
N GLY A 39 1.46 -22.53 8.32
CA GLY A 39 1.96 -21.18 8.11
C GLY A 39 0.93 -20.21 7.52
N ALA A 40 0.09 -20.68 6.59
CA ALA A 40 -0.97 -19.86 6.01
C ALA A 40 -2.25 -19.77 6.87
N GLY A 41 -2.36 -20.55 7.95
CA GLY A 41 -3.53 -20.56 8.84
C GLY A 41 -4.80 -21.12 8.21
N ILE A 42 -4.68 -22.10 7.27
CA ILE A 42 -5.82 -22.65 6.50
C ILE A 42 -6.20 -24.09 6.88
N GLN A 43 -5.86 -24.51 8.11
CA GLN A 43 -6.06 -25.88 8.59
C GLN A 43 -7.52 -26.34 8.51
N ASP A 44 -8.45 -25.48 8.86
CA ASP A 44 -9.88 -25.82 8.96
C ASP A 44 -10.54 -25.97 7.58
N TYR A 45 -9.87 -25.47 6.52
CA TYR A 45 -10.40 -25.46 5.17
C TYR A 45 -9.88 -26.57 4.27
N ARG A 46 -9.08 -27.52 4.80
CA ARG A 46 -8.38 -28.57 4.03
C ARG A 46 -9.24 -29.31 3.01
N LYS A 47 -10.48 -29.64 3.41
CA LYS A 47 -11.43 -30.42 2.60
C LYS A 47 -12.41 -29.53 1.81
N ARG A 48 -12.34 -28.21 1.96
CA ARG A 48 -13.22 -27.28 1.27
C ARG A 48 -12.71 -27.04 -0.15
N LEU A 49 -13.62 -26.97 -1.13
CA LEU A 49 -13.29 -26.59 -2.50
C LEU A 49 -12.75 -25.15 -2.52
N ALA A 50 -11.70 -24.91 -3.32
CA ALA A 50 -11.10 -23.58 -3.44
C ALA A 50 -12.11 -22.55 -3.96
N GLY A 51 -13.03 -22.97 -4.84
CA GLY A 51 -14.11 -22.11 -5.34
C GLY A 51 -15.06 -21.58 -4.26
N GLN A 52 -15.21 -22.32 -3.15
CA GLN A 52 -16.10 -21.96 -2.04
C GLN A 52 -15.44 -21.09 -0.95
N LEU A 53 -14.16 -20.77 -1.09
CA LEU A 53 -13.43 -19.89 -0.17
C LEU A 53 -13.78 -18.42 -0.45
N SER A 54 -13.77 -17.59 0.60
CA SER A 54 -13.79 -16.14 0.44
C SER A 54 -12.50 -15.63 -0.23
N GLY A 55 -12.50 -14.37 -0.71
CA GLY A 55 -11.33 -13.76 -1.34
C GLY A 55 -10.06 -13.86 -0.51
N GLY A 56 -10.13 -13.52 0.78
CA GLY A 56 -8.98 -13.61 1.69
C GLY A 56 -8.45 -15.03 1.87
N TRP A 57 -9.33 -16.01 1.97
CA TRP A 57 -8.93 -17.44 2.07
C TRP A 57 -8.36 -17.98 0.75
N LYS A 58 -8.89 -17.54 -0.40
CA LYS A 58 -8.29 -17.84 -1.71
C LYS A 58 -6.89 -17.29 -1.81
N GLN A 59 -6.68 -16.06 -1.35
CA GLN A 59 -5.36 -15.43 -1.35
C GLN A 59 -4.35 -16.18 -0.47
N ARG A 60 -4.76 -16.58 0.74
CA ARG A 60 -3.93 -17.41 1.62
C ARG A 60 -3.58 -18.77 1.00
N LEU A 61 -4.54 -19.41 0.34
CA LEU A 61 -4.30 -20.66 -0.37
C LEU A 61 -3.34 -20.48 -1.55
N ALA A 62 -3.51 -19.40 -2.35
CA ALA A 62 -2.61 -19.10 -3.45
C ALA A 62 -1.18 -18.87 -2.97
N LEU A 63 -1.02 -18.08 -1.87
CA LEU A 63 0.28 -17.87 -1.23
C LEU A 63 0.88 -19.18 -0.71
N ALA A 64 0.09 -20.06 -0.06
CA ALA A 64 0.54 -21.36 0.41
C ALA A 64 1.00 -22.26 -0.75
N CYS A 65 0.27 -22.27 -1.88
CA CYS A 65 0.68 -22.99 -3.10
C CYS A 65 2.01 -22.47 -3.66
N ALA A 66 2.21 -21.16 -3.67
CA ALA A 66 3.45 -20.53 -4.11
C ALA A 66 4.63 -20.79 -3.15
N LEU A 67 4.37 -20.96 -1.86
CA LEU A 67 5.38 -21.21 -0.83
C LEU A 67 5.83 -22.69 -0.75
N VAL A 68 5.09 -23.62 -1.37
CA VAL A 68 5.33 -25.06 -1.17
C VAL A 68 6.74 -25.52 -1.56
N HIS A 69 7.39 -24.83 -2.48
CA HIS A 69 8.75 -25.13 -2.94
C HIS A 69 9.86 -24.31 -2.25
N ARG A 70 9.53 -23.54 -1.20
CA ARG A 70 10.46 -22.70 -0.43
C ARG A 70 11.20 -21.69 -1.29
N PRO A 71 10.50 -20.80 -2.01
CA PRO A 71 11.15 -19.76 -2.80
C PRO A 71 11.90 -18.79 -1.91
N ARG A 72 13.02 -18.25 -2.41
CA ARG A 72 13.74 -17.15 -1.77
C ARG A 72 13.17 -15.78 -2.17
N LEU A 73 12.53 -15.72 -3.34
CA LEU A 73 11.93 -14.50 -3.92
C LEU A 73 10.54 -14.84 -4.42
N MET A 74 9.58 -13.98 -4.10
CA MET A 74 8.20 -14.08 -4.58
C MET A 74 7.75 -12.76 -5.20
N PHE A 75 7.03 -12.86 -6.30
CA PHE A 75 6.33 -11.74 -6.94
C PHE A 75 4.85 -11.83 -6.61
N LEU A 76 4.32 -10.77 -6.03
CA LEU A 76 2.92 -10.65 -5.63
C LEU A 76 2.31 -9.45 -6.34
N ASP A 77 1.38 -9.72 -7.25
CA ASP A 77 0.68 -8.70 -7.99
C ASP A 77 -0.64 -8.37 -7.28
N GLU A 78 -0.72 -7.16 -6.72
CA GLU A 78 -1.87 -6.65 -5.95
C GLU A 78 -2.46 -7.68 -4.97
N PRO A 79 -1.68 -8.25 -4.05
CA PRO A 79 -2.08 -9.42 -3.26
C PRO A 79 -3.28 -9.16 -2.33
N THR A 80 -3.66 -7.92 -2.13
CA THR A 80 -4.74 -7.51 -1.23
C THR A 80 -5.95 -6.94 -1.94
N ALA A 81 -5.94 -6.91 -3.27
CA ALA A 81 -7.04 -6.39 -4.04
C ALA A 81 -8.32 -7.20 -3.81
N GLY A 82 -9.43 -6.50 -3.53
CA GLY A 82 -10.75 -7.11 -3.37
C GLY A 82 -10.95 -7.92 -2.09
N ILE A 83 -10.05 -7.84 -1.11
CA ILE A 83 -10.25 -8.44 0.21
C ILE A 83 -10.61 -7.39 1.26
N ASP A 84 -11.30 -7.80 2.31
CA ASP A 84 -11.69 -6.91 3.40
C ASP A 84 -10.48 -6.41 4.23
N PRO A 85 -10.62 -5.29 4.98
CA PRO A 85 -9.51 -4.70 5.73
C PRO A 85 -8.89 -5.63 6.79
N VAL A 86 -9.68 -6.53 7.38
CA VAL A 86 -9.18 -7.48 8.40
C VAL A 86 -8.30 -8.52 7.73
N ALA A 87 -8.80 -9.16 6.65
CA ALA A 87 -8.04 -10.13 5.87
C ALA A 87 -6.79 -9.51 5.25
N ARG A 88 -6.84 -8.23 4.82
CA ARG A 88 -5.68 -7.47 4.34
C ARG A 88 -4.60 -7.37 5.41
N ARG A 89 -4.96 -6.93 6.61
CA ARG A 89 -4.02 -6.82 7.74
C ARG A 89 -3.39 -8.16 8.09
N GLU A 90 -4.19 -9.22 8.14
CA GLU A 90 -3.72 -10.57 8.44
C GLU A 90 -2.78 -11.11 7.36
N LEU A 91 -3.04 -10.81 6.08
CA LEU A 91 -2.14 -11.18 4.98
C LEU A 91 -0.79 -10.48 5.10
N TRP A 92 -0.78 -9.17 5.40
CA TRP A 92 0.47 -8.43 5.62
C TRP A 92 1.26 -8.97 6.81
N ASN A 93 0.61 -9.32 7.92
CA ASN A 93 1.28 -9.97 9.05
C ASN A 93 1.96 -11.28 8.60
N LEU A 94 1.26 -12.10 7.83
CA LEU A 94 1.83 -13.32 7.27
C LEU A 94 3.04 -13.06 6.35
N LEU A 95 2.99 -12.02 5.50
CA LEU A 95 4.12 -11.64 4.66
C LEU A 95 5.34 -11.18 5.49
N PHE A 96 5.11 -10.44 6.58
CA PHE A 96 6.18 -10.04 7.51
C PHE A 96 6.81 -11.24 8.20
N ASP A 97 6.01 -12.18 8.69
CA ASP A 97 6.52 -13.40 9.32
C ASP A 97 7.38 -14.22 8.36
N LEU A 98 6.94 -14.35 7.11
CA LEU A 98 7.68 -15.03 6.05
C LEU A 98 8.97 -14.28 5.65
N SER A 99 8.91 -12.95 5.62
CA SER A 99 10.09 -12.11 5.38
C SER A 99 11.13 -12.28 6.49
N GLY A 100 10.70 -12.35 7.74
CA GLY A 100 11.55 -12.68 8.88
C GLY A 100 12.19 -14.06 8.79
N GLN A 101 11.60 -14.98 8.03
CA GLN A 101 12.14 -16.31 7.71
C GLN A 101 13.05 -16.31 6.47
N GLY A 102 13.33 -15.16 5.87
CA GLY A 102 14.26 -14.99 4.75
C GLY A 102 13.63 -15.06 3.36
N VAL A 103 12.31 -14.92 3.23
CA VAL A 103 11.64 -14.78 1.93
C VAL A 103 11.63 -13.31 1.53
N THR A 104 12.13 -12.98 0.34
CA THR A 104 12.03 -11.64 -0.24
C THR A 104 10.75 -11.54 -1.06
N PHE A 105 10.00 -10.44 -0.87
CA PHE A 105 8.80 -10.16 -1.64
C PHE A 105 9.00 -8.95 -2.54
N PHE A 106 8.58 -9.10 -3.80
CA PHE A 106 8.36 -8.00 -4.72
C PHE A 106 6.86 -7.84 -4.88
N VAL A 107 6.31 -6.77 -4.35
CA VAL A 107 4.86 -6.54 -4.28
C VAL A 107 4.49 -5.37 -5.17
N THR A 108 3.50 -5.54 -6.06
CA THR A 108 2.83 -4.40 -6.68
C THR A 108 1.58 -4.05 -5.87
N THR A 109 1.33 -2.77 -5.69
CA THR A 109 0.14 -2.28 -5.01
C THR A 109 -0.19 -0.86 -5.49
N HIS A 110 -1.45 -0.50 -5.43
CA HIS A 110 -1.93 0.87 -5.60
C HIS A 110 -2.34 1.51 -4.26
N TYR A 111 -2.16 0.79 -3.15
CA TYR A 111 -2.44 1.29 -1.80
C TYR A 111 -1.16 1.86 -1.18
N MET A 112 -1.17 3.16 -0.86
CA MET A 112 0.00 3.84 -0.31
C MET A 112 0.34 3.38 1.12
N ASP A 113 -0.68 3.02 1.91
CA ASP A 113 -0.50 2.44 3.25
C ASP A 113 0.20 1.08 3.23
N GLU A 114 0.11 0.35 2.13
CA GLU A 114 0.86 -0.89 1.92
C GLU A 114 2.30 -0.60 1.49
N ALA A 115 2.50 0.37 0.61
CA ALA A 115 3.84 0.81 0.22
C ALA A 115 4.66 1.31 1.41
N GLU A 116 4.02 1.99 2.37
CA GLU A 116 4.65 2.42 3.64
C GLU A 116 5.23 1.26 4.47
N ARG A 117 4.73 0.04 4.26
CA ARG A 117 5.18 -1.16 4.97
C ARG A 117 6.38 -1.83 4.30
N CYS A 118 6.73 -1.43 3.09
CA CYS A 118 7.84 -2.00 2.33
C CYS A 118 9.17 -1.36 2.74
N SER A 119 10.24 -2.14 2.68
CA SER A 119 11.60 -1.62 2.92
C SER A 119 12.06 -0.66 1.82
N HIS A 120 11.62 -0.89 0.58
CA HIS A 120 11.89 -0.03 -0.57
C HIS A 120 10.63 0.10 -1.42
N VAL A 121 10.45 1.26 -2.01
CA VAL A 121 9.33 1.60 -2.88
C VAL A 121 9.85 2.14 -4.19
N GLY A 122 9.34 1.61 -5.29
CA GLY A 122 9.59 2.14 -6.64
C GLY A 122 8.29 2.67 -7.24
N TYR A 123 8.26 3.93 -7.67
CA TYR A 123 7.13 4.47 -8.40
C TYR A 123 7.31 4.30 -9.90
N ILE A 124 6.31 3.66 -10.53
CA ILE A 124 6.24 3.50 -11.99
C ILE A 124 5.13 4.39 -12.53
N TYR A 125 5.46 5.21 -13.51
CA TYR A 125 4.52 6.08 -14.22
C TYR A 125 4.81 6.06 -15.71
N PHE A 126 3.80 5.82 -16.55
CA PHE A 126 3.96 5.58 -17.99
C PHE A 126 5.13 4.63 -18.33
N SER A 127 5.14 3.46 -17.70
CA SER A 127 6.16 2.40 -17.89
C SER A 127 7.60 2.81 -17.57
N LYS A 128 7.81 3.92 -16.88
CA LYS A 128 9.13 4.37 -16.43
C LYS A 128 9.21 4.36 -14.91
N LEU A 129 10.29 3.82 -14.38
CA LEU A 129 10.63 3.96 -12.97
C LEU A 129 11.02 5.42 -12.72
N ILE A 130 10.23 6.13 -11.91
CA ILE A 130 10.42 7.56 -11.64
C ILE A 130 11.42 7.75 -10.51
N VAL A 131 11.23 7.01 -9.43
CA VAL A 131 12.05 7.07 -8.22
C VAL A 131 12.02 5.72 -7.52
N CYS A 132 13.10 5.39 -6.82
CA CYS A 132 13.19 4.20 -5.97
C CYS A 132 13.99 4.54 -4.73
N GLY A 133 13.50 4.14 -3.55
CA GLY A 133 14.17 4.35 -2.27
C GLY A 133 13.33 3.82 -1.11
N THR A 134 13.80 4.02 0.11
CA THR A 134 12.99 3.75 1.30
C THR A 134 11.84 4.76 1.41
N PRO A 135 10.72 4.44 2.05
CA PRO A 135 9.63 5.40 2.28
C PRO A 135 10.11 6.73 2.86
N ASN A 136 11.04 6.68 3.81
CA ASN A 136 11.58 7.90 4.45
C ASN A 136 12.45 8.73 3.50
N GLU A 137 13.31 8.11 2.70
CA GLU A 137 14.11 8.83 1.69
C GLU A 137 13.22 9.53 0.68
N LEU A 138 12.16 8.84 0.20
CA LEU A 138 11.24 9.41 -0.77
C LEU A 138 10.47 10.63 -0.24
N LYS A 139 10.10 10.60 1.04
CA LYS A 139 9.44 11.74 1.70
C LYS A 139 10.35 12.95 1.94
N GLN A 140 11.66 12.73 1.97
CA GLN A 140 12.67 13.76 2.21
C GLN A 140 13.27 14.35 0.91
N LEU A 141 12.80 13.92 -0.27
CA LEU A 141 13.25 14.51 -1.52
C LEU A 141 12.96 16.03 -1.54
N ASP A 142 13.92 16.83 -1.99
CA ASP A 142 13.77 18.29 -2.09
C ASP A 142 12.54 18.70 -2.93
N GLU A 143 12.12 17.86 -3.83
CA GLU A 143 10.91 18.06 -4.64
C GLU A 143 9.61 17.92 -3.84
N ILE A 144 9.65 17.14 -2.75
CA ILE A 144 8.50 16.81 -1.90
C ILE A 144 8.46 17.71 -0.68
N SER A 145 9.64 18.02 -0.14
CA SER A 145 9.84 18.86 1.04
C SER A 145 10.89 19.92 0.72
N PRO A 146 10.55 20.93 -0.12
CA PRO A 146 11.51 21.98 -0.49
C PRO A 146 12.02 22.72 0.77
N PRO A 147 13.30 23.11 0.81
CA PRO A 147 13.85 23.90 1.92
C PRO A 147 13.03 25.17 2.15
N GLY A 148 12.70 25.45 3.41
CA GLY A 148 11.89 26.63 3.79
C GLY A 148 10.39 26.44 3.65
N THR A 149 9.91 25.25 3.30
CA THR A 149 8.48 24.94 3.27
C THR A 149 8.08 23.97 4.39
N ALA A 150 6.79 23.94 4.69
CA ALA A 150 6.17 22.99 5.60
C ALA A 150 4.91 22.40 4.97
N ARG A 151 4.62 21.15 5.27
CA ARG A 151 3.35 20.53 4.91
C ARG A 151 2.40 20.65 6.08
N LEU A 152 1.20 21.16 5.79
CA LEU A 152 0.19 21.49 6.78
C LEU A 152 -1.11 20.76 6.44
N GLU A 153 -1.75 20.19 7.44
CA GLU A 153 -3.14 19.73 7.35
C GLU A 153 -4.07 20.88 7.77
N VAL A 154 -4.99 21.23 6.90
CA VAL A 154 -5.99 22.28 7.16
C VAL A 154 -7.37 21.64 7.22
N ARG A 155 -7.99 21.71 8.39
CA ARG A 155 -9.36 21.23 8.63
C ARG A 155 -10.30 22.42 8.69
N CYS A 156 -11.21 22.49 7.73
CA CYS A 156 -12.22 23.54 7.65
C CYS A 156 -13.46 23.03 6.90
N PRO A 157 -14.62 23.68 7.03
CA PRO A 157 -15.79 23.35 6.21
C PRO A 157 -15.58 23.73 4.75
N ARG A 158 -16.34 23.11 3.83
CA ARG A 158 -16.37 23.45 2.39
C ARG A 158 -14.98 23.41 1.72
N LEU A 159 -14.26 22.31 1.87
CA LEU A 159 -12.88 22.10 1.36
C LEU A 159 -12.63 22.60 -0.08
N PRO A 160 -13.50 22.35 -1.09
CA PRO A 160 -13.22 22.83 -2.45
C PRO A 160 -13.12 24.36 -2.57
N SER A 161 -13.88 25.09 -1.78
CA SER A 161 -13.84 26.56 -1.78
C SER A 161 -12.61 27.08 -1.01
N ALA A 162 -12.29 26.47 0.13
CA ALA A 162 -11.08 26.79 0.89
C ALA A 162 -9.81 26.51 0.08
N MET A 163 -9.77 25.38 -0.66
CA MET A 163 -8.68 25.05 -1.56
C MET A 163 -8.41 26.15 -2.59
N ARG A 164 -9.47 26.68 -3.24
CA ARG A 164 -9.31 27.78 -4.23
C ARG A 164 -8.72 29.04 -3.60
N ILE A 165 -9.19 29.40 -2.38
CA ILE A 165 -8.68 30.55 -1.67
C ILE A 165 -7.20 30.40 -1.35
N LEU A 166 -6.78 29.23 -0.87
CA LEU A 166 -5.39 28.96 -0.54
C LEU A 166 -4.49 28.86 -1.77
N ALA A 167 -4.99 28.29 -2.87
CA ALA A 167 -4.24 28.19 -4.12
C ALA A 167 -3.87 29.53 -4.75
N GLU A 168 -4.58 30.63 -4.38
CA GLU A 168 -4.28 31.97 -4.86
C GLU A 168 -3.25 32.71 -3.97
N LYS A 169 -2.82 32.11 -2.85
CA LYS A 169 -1.92 32.76 -1.92
C LYS A 169 -0.45 32.60 -2.32
N PRO A 170 0.35 33.66 -2.34
CA PRO A 170 1.73 33.62 -2.81
C PRO A 170 2.69 32.79 -1.94
N TYR A 171 2.29 32.48 -0.71
CA TYR A 171 3.04 31.65 0.24
C TYR A 171 2.61 30.18 0.22
N VAL A 172 1.68 29.81 -0.64
CA VAL A 172 1.21 28.42 -0.83
C VAL A 172 1.74 27.87 -2.14
N ASP A 173 2.53 26.83 -2.09
CA ASP A 173 3.12 26.18 -3.27
C ASP A 173 2.18 25.15 -3.88
N ASP A 174 1.46 24.39 -3.04
CA ASP A 174 0.49 23.37 -3.47
C ASP A 174 -0.61 23.18 -2.43
N VAL A 175 -1.81 22.82 -2.90
CA VAL A 175 -2.94 22.49 -2.05
C VAL A 175 -3.77 21.38 -2.68
N THR A 176 -4.02 20.32 -1.91
CA THR A 176 -4.76 19.13 -2.36
C THR A 176 -5.79 18.73 -1.31
N ILE A 177 -6.97 18.27 -1.75
CA ILE A 177 -7.97 17.67 -0.86
C ILE A 177 -7.52 16.26 -0.51
N PHE A 178 -7.46 15.98 0.79
CA PHE A 178 -7.12 14.67 1.33
C PHE A 178 -8.18 14.25 2.35
N ALA A 179 -9.00 13.26 1.98
CA ALA A 179 -10.14 12.80 2.78
C ALA A 179 -11.06 13.97 3.24
N ASP A 180 -11.01 14.34 4.51
CA ASP A 180 -11.81 15.39 5.16
C ASP A 180 -11.00 16.64 5.49
N SER A 181 -9.81 16.79 4.93
CA SER A 181 -8.90 17.93 5.16
C SER A 181 -8.25 18.41 3.86
N LEU A 182 -7.48 19.49 3.91
CA LEU A 182 -6.57 19.92 2.86
C LEU A 182 -5.14 19.64 3.31
N HIS A 183 -4.33 19.06 2.45
CA HIS A 183 -2.88 19.05 2.57
C HIS A 183 -2.34 20.26 1.80
N VAL A 184 -1.63 21.11 2.49
CA VAL A 184 -1.08 22.38 1.98
C VAL A 184 0.43 22.34 2.11
N LEU A 185 1.14 22.55 1.01
CA LEU A 185 2.57 22.85 1.02
C LEU A 185 2.72 24.36 0.99
N ALA A 186 3.33 24.94 2.00
CA ALA A 186 3.44 26.39 2.15
C ALA A 186 4.76 26.79 2.82
N GLU A 187 5.09 28.08 2.79
CA GLU A 187 6.23 28.64 3.52
C GLU A 187 6.21 28.20 4.99
N GLN A 188 7.36 27.85 5.53
CA GLN A 188 7.48 27.46 6.94
C GLN A 188 7.01 28.60 7.87
N GLY A 189 6.16 28.27 8.86
CA GLY A 189 5.61 29.25 9.78
C GLY A 189 4.36 29.97 9.27
N SER A 190 3.76 29.51 8.17
CA SER A 190 2.55 30.13 7.58
C SER A 190 1.23 29.69 8.24
N GLU A 191 1.23 28.87 9.30
CA GLU A 191 0.05 28.31 9.96
C GLU A 191 -0.95 29.41 10.36
N HIS A 192 -0.45 30.47 11.01
CA HIS A 192 -1.28 31.60 11.43
C HIS A 192 -1.82 32.41 10.23
N ARG A 193 -1.05 32.54 9.15
CA ARG A 193 -1.50 33.24 7.93
C ARG A 193 -2.63 32.50 7.25
N ILE A 194 -2.51 31.17 7.13
CA ILE A 194 -3.56 30.30 6.57
C ILE A 194 -4.84 30.41 7.39
N SER A 195 -4.72 30.34 8.73
CA SER A 195 -5.87 30.47 9.63
C SER A 195 -6.56 31.82 9.46
N ALA A 196 -5.81 32.92 9.49
CA ALA A 196 -6.32 34.27 9.34
C ALA A 196 -6.99 34.52 7.97
N ASP A 197 -6.38 34.06 6.90
CA ASP A 197 -6.92 34.17 5.53
C ASP A 197 -8.25 33.43 5.36
N LEU A 198 -8.34 32.22 5.93
CA LEU A 198 -9.57 31.43 5.88
C LEU A 198 -10.65 32.01 6.81
N GLU A 199 -10.29 32.47 8.01
CA GLU A 199 -11.23 33.16 8.90
C GLU A 199 -11.81 34.42 8.26
N ALA A 200 -10.97 35.23 7.62
CA ALA A 200 -11.42 36.44 6.89
C ALA A 200 -12.35 36.09 5.70
N ALA A 201 -12.20 34.91 5.13
CA ALA A 201 -13.06 34.39 4.07
C ALA A 201 -14.32 33.66 4.59
N GLY A 202 -14.59 33.70 5.90
CA GLY A 202 -15.80 33.13 6.50
C GLY A 202 -15.70 31.63 6.81
N TYR A 203 -14.50 31.13 7.14
CA TYR A 203 -14.23 29.78 7.62
C TYR A 203 -13.84 29.80 9.11
N PRO A 204 -14.79 29.96 10.04
CA PRO A 204 -14.50 29.94 11.46
C PRO A 204 -14.03 28.54 11.89
N GLN A 205 -13.23 28.52 12.97
CA GLN A 205 -12.71 27.27 13.55
C GLN A 205 -11.79 26.46 12.63
N THR A 206 -11.07 27.12 11.72
CA THR A 206 -10.04 26.48 10.92
C THR A 206 -8.91 25.96 11.83
N GLN A 207 -8.57 24.69 11.68
CA GLN A 207 -7.42 24.07 12.35
C GLN A 207 -6.31 23.88 11.33
N VAL A 208 -5.10 24.32 11.67
CA VAL A 208 -3.91 24.16 10.84
C VAL A 208 -2.84 23.46 11.66
N ILE A 209 -2.42 22.27 11.22
CA ILE A 209 -1.51 21.40 11.95
C ILE A 209 -0.35 20.99 11.04
N PRO A 210 0.91 21.16 11.45
CA PRO A 210 2.05 20.60 10.71
C PRO A 210 1.98 19.09 10.66
N ILE A 211 2.18 18.52 9.46
CA ILE A 211 2.21 17.07 9.23
C ILE A 211 3.47 16.68 8.46
N PRO A 212 3.99 15.46 8.67
CA PRO A 212 5.01 14.91 7.79
C PRO A 212 4.39 14.57 6.42
N PRO A 213 5.18 14.61 5.33
CA PRO A 213 4.71 14.16 4.02
C PRO A 213 4.39 12.66 4.04
N THR A 214 3.38 12.27 3.28
CA THR A 214 2.98 10.87 3.05
C THR A 214 3.53 10.37 1.71
N LEU A 215 3.53 9.05 1.47
CA LEU A 215 3.86 8.52 0.14
C LEU A 215 2.85 8.94 -0.93
N GLU A 216 1.61 9.24 -0.54
CA GLU A 216 0.62 9.79 -1.46
C GLU A 216 1.00 11.19 -1.94
N ASP A 217 1.48 12.05 -1.03
CA ASP A 217 2.03 13.36 -1.39
C ASP A 217 3.21 13.22 -2.36
N VAL A 218 4.10 12.25 -2.12
CA VAL A 218 5.24 11.94 -3.01
C VAL A 218 4.73 11.58 -4.40
N PHE A 219 3.78 10.64 -4.49
CA PHE A 219 3.24 10.19 -5.76
C PHE A 219 2.55 11.32 -6.52
N VAL A 220 1.69 12.10 -5.87
CA VAL A 220 0.96 13.21 -6.48
C VAL A 220 1.94 14.26 -7.00
N THR A 221 2.89 14.71 -6.18
CA THR A 221 3.87 15.74 -6.57
C THR A 221 4.71 15.29 -7.75
N LEU A 222 5.29 14.08 -7.73
CA LEU A 222 6.10 13.55 -8.82
C LEU A 222 5.30 13.36 -10.12
N THR A 223 4.03 13.01 -10.00
CA THR A 223 3.13 12.81 -11.15
C THR A 223 2.75 14.15 -11.79
N GLN A 224 2.40 15.16 -10.97
CA GLN A 224 2.01 16.50 -11.45
C GLN A 224 3.16 17.19 -12.20
N ARG A 225 4.37 17.18 -11.64
CA ARG A 225 5.56 17.78 -12.27
C ARG A 225 5.88 17.17 -13.62
N ARG A 226 5.63 15.88 -13.82
CA ARG A 226 5.86 15.22 -15.12
C ARG A 226 4.75 15.41 -16.15
N LYS A 227 3.58 15.87 -15.75
CA LYS A 227 2.53 16.29 -16.68
C LYS A 227 2.77 17.69 -17.24
N ALA A 228 3.58 18.49 -16.54
CA ALA A 228 3.91 19.87 -16.91
C ALA A 228 5.11 19.98 -17.88
N VAL A 229 5.78 18.87 -18.20
CA VAL A 229 6.88 18.72 -19.17
C VAL A 229 6.42 17.89 -20.36
#